data_e8552502a0f05f058d7ef5fa94fe689c
#
_entry.id   e8552502a0f05f058d7ef5fa94fe689c
#
_cell.length_a   1.000
_cell.length_b   1.000
_cell.length_c   1.000
_cell.angle_alpha   90.00
_cell.angle_beta   90.00
_cell.angle_gamma   90.00
#
_symmetry.space_group_name_H-M   'P 1'
#
loop_
_entity.id
_entity.type
_entity.pdbx_description
1 polymer ?
#
loop_
_entity_poly.entity_id
_entity_poly.type
_entity_poly.pdbx_seq_one_letter_code
_entity_poly.pdbx_strand_id
1 'polypeptide(L)'
;MKASARTEQALSKLLGDIRECYKAHGFVSVQYGAERKRSLDQNALAHTWYEQIAEELREYSAHEVKRECKLVYGVPMLRAESEDFRSQYDGLIKDRFSYEEKLQMMDFFPVTSLMTTDQTSRYLDKVQEAYAKRGVILEYPQ
;
A
#
# COMPACT_ATOMS: atom_id res chain seq x y z
N MET A 1 9.51 17.25 12.99
CA MET A 1 9.43 17.77 11.62
C MET A 1 10.00 16.75 10.64
N LYS A 2 9.33 16.51 9.57
CA LYS A 2 9.82 15.63 8.50
C LYS A 2 10.15 16.47 7.27
N ALA A 3 11.23 16.12 6.59
CA ALA A 3 11.67 16.79 5.38
C ALA A 3 12.09 15.76 4.34
N SER A 4 11.92 16.08 3.08
CA SER A 4 12.34 15.22 1.98
C SER A 4 13.02 16.07 0.91
N ALA A 5 13.84 15.41 0.09
CA ALA A 5 14.54 16.06 -1.00
C ALA A 5 14.40 15.24 -2.28
N ARG A 6 14.03 15.90 -3.37
CA ARG A 6 13.92 15.28 -4.70
C ARG A 6 14.87 15.91 -5.73
N THR A 7 15.61 16.93 -5.32
CA THR A 7 16.58 17.61 -6.17
C THR A 7 17.88 17.79 -5.41
N GLU A 8 18.97 18.00 -6.14
CA GLU A 8 20.26 18.30 -5.52
C GLU A 8 20.22 19.56 -4.67
N GLN A 9 19.49 20.57 -5.11
CA GLN A 9 19.33 21.80 -4.33
C GLN A 9 18.61 21.57 -3.03
N ALA A 10 17.49 20.80 -3.08
CA ALA A 10 16.74 20.46 -1.89
C ALA A 10 17.56 19.61 -0.91
N LEU A 11 18.35 18.67 -1.43
CA LEU A 11 19.24 17.85 -0.62
C LEU A 11 20.32 18.69 0.06
N SER A 12 20.95 19.61 -0.68
CA SER A 12 21.96 20.52 -0.12
C SER A 12 21.39 21.39 0.98
N LYS A 13 20.18 21.90 0.80
CA LYS A 13 19.50 22.69 1.83
C LYS A 13 19.24 21.86 3.08
N LEU A 14 18.75 20.64 2.90
CA LEU A 14 18.44 19.73 4.01
C LEU A 14 19.70 19.39 4.81
N LEU A 15 20.81 19.09 4.12
CA LEU A 15 22.09 18.81 4.76
C LEU A 15 22.59 20.04 5.53
N GLY A 16 22.39 21.25 4.98
CA GLY A 16 22.73 22.49 5.65
C GLY A 16 21.93 22.70 6.94
N ASP A 17 20.63 22.40 6.90
CA ASP A 17 19.76 22.50 8.08
C ASP A 17 20.20 21.52 9.17
N ILE A 18 20.57 20.30 8.80
CA ILE A 18 21.09 19.30 9.73
C ILE A 18 22.37 19.79 10.38
N ARG A 19 23.27 20.39 9.59
CA ARG A 19 24.55 20.93 10.10
C ARG A 19 24.31 22.08 11.10
N GLU A 20 23.38 22.97 10.77
CA GLU A 20 23.02 24.09 11.66
C GLU A 20 22.43 23.59 12.97
N CYS A 21 21.59 22.56 12.92
CA CYS A 21 21.04 21.93 14.11
C CYS A 21 22.15 21.35 15.00
N TYR A 22 23.12 20.68 14.39
CA TYR A 22 24.26 20.13 15.11
C TYR A 22 25.12 21.25 15.78
N LYS A 23 25.36 22.34 15.05
CA LYS A 23 26.13 23.46 15.60
C LYS A 23 25.43 24.13 16.78
N ALA A 24 24.11 24.24 16.70
CA ALA A 24 23.32 24.87 17.75
C ALA A 24 23.20 24.02 19.01
N HIS A 25 23.09 22.70 18.86
CA HIS A 25 22.78 21.81 19.99
C HIS A 25 23.87 20.78 20.33
N GLY A 26 24.93 20.66 19.51
CA GLY A 26 25.97 19.67 19.71
C GLY A 26 25.56 18.22 19.46
N PHE A 27 24.34 18.02 19.03
CA PHE A 27 23.77 16.70 18.76
C PHE A 27 22.62 16.82 17.75
N VAL A 28 22.54 15.86 16.84
CA VAL A 28 21.42 15.76 15.92
C VAL A 28 21.14 14.28 15.62
N SER A 29 19.87 13.91 15.65
CA SER A 29 19.43 12.55 15.27
C SER A 29 18.70 12.63 13.94
N VAL A 30 19.06 11.77 12.98
CA VAL A 30 18.51 11.78 11.64
C VAL A 30 18.09 10.37 11.26
N GLN A 31 16.88 10.23 10.73
CA GLN A 31 16.43 9.01 10.09
C GLN A 31 16.20 9.31 8.60
N TYR A 32 16.64 8.42 7.75
CA TYR A 32 16.47 8.61 6.32
C TYR A 32 16.04 7.30 5.65
N GLY A 33 15.38 7.42 4.51
CA GLY A 33 14.95 6.29 3.72
C GLY A 33 14.26 6.78 2.46
N ALA A 34 14.18 5.93 1.47
CA ALA A 34 13.50 6.23 0.22
C ALA A 34 12.02 5.83 0.33
N GLU A 35 11.12 6.70 -0.11
CA GLU A 35 9.71 6.40 -0.36
C GLU A 35 8.84 6.02 0.84
N ARG A 36 9.31 6.05 2.06
CA ARG A 36 8.53 5.66 3.24
C ARG A 36 7.23 6.46 3.41
N LYS A 37 7.32 7.77 3.21
CA LYS A 37 6.15 8.65 3.33
C LYS A 37 5.10 8.28 2.29
N ARG A 38 5.54 8.00 1.06
CA ARG A 38 4.65 7.61 -0.03
C ARG A 38 3.92 6.30 0.29
N SER A 39 4.60 5.30 0.87
CA SER A 39 3.99 4.04 1.29
C SER A 39 2.90 4.23 2.33
N LEU A 40 3.12 5.11 3.32
CA LEU A 40 2.10 5.41 4.32
C LEU A 40 0.90 6.10 3.71
N ASP A 41 1.13 7.05 2.80
CA ASP A 41 0.05 7.74 2.08
C ASP A 41 -0.75 6.77 1.22
N GLN A 42 -0.08 5.84 0.55
CA GLN A 42 -0.74 4.81 -0.25
C GLN A 42 -1.59 3.88 0.59
N ASN A 43 -1.10 3.48 1.76
CA ASN A 43 -1.87 2.64 2.67
C ASN A 43 -3.13 3.35 3.16
N ALA A 44 -3.00 4.62 3.52
CA ALA A 44 -4.15 5.45 3.92
C ALA A 44 -5.15 5.59 2.77
N LEU A 45 -4.67 5.80 1.55
CA LEU A 45 -5.52 5.89 0.36
C LEU A 45 -6.28 4.60 0.11
N ALA A 46 -5.61 3.45 0.24
CA ALA A 46 -6.27 2.15 0.06
C ALA A 46 -7.44 1.99 1.04
N HIS A 47 -7.25 2.32 2.31
CA HIS A 47 -8.31 2.24 3.31
C HIS A 47 -9.46 3.19 3.00
N THR A 48 -9.17 4.40 2.58
CA THR A 48 -10.18 5.37 2.17
C THR A 48 -11.02 4.82 1.01
N TRP A 49 -10.37 4.21 0.04
CA TRP A 49 -11.06 3.62 -1.11
C TRP A 49 -11.91 2.41 -0.73
N TYR A 50 -11.45 1.55 0.19
CA TYR A 50 -12.27 0.43 0.67
C TYR A 50 -13.56 0.95 1.32
N GLU A 51 -13.46 2.00 2.11
CA GLU A 51 -14.62 2.62 2.75
C GLU A 51 -15.57 3.25 1.71
N GLN A 52 -15.03 3.94 0.73
CA GLN A 52 -15.83 4.56 -0.33
C GLN A 52 -16.57 3.50 -1.17
N ILE A 53 -15.89 2.43 -1.54
CA ILE A 53 -16.50 1.33 -2.29
C ILE A 53 -17.64 0.71 -1.48
N ALA A 54 -17.41 0.44 -0.20
CA ALA A 54 -18.42 -0.13 0.69
C ALA A 54 -19.65 0.78 0.78
N GLU A 55 -19.43 2.06 0.92
CA GLU A 55 -20.50 3.05 1.01
C GLU A 55 -21.35 3.11 -0.27
N GLU A 56 -20.72 3.09 -1.43
CA GLU A 56 -21.42 3.20 -2.70
C GLU A 56 -22.11 1.91 -3.12
N LEU A 57 -21.49 0.76 -2.93
CA LEU A 57 -22.08 -0.52 -3.30
C LEU A 57 -23.09 -1.03 -2.27
N ARG A 58 -22.95 -0.67 -1.00
CA ARG A 58 -23.86 -0.99 0.11
C ARG A 58 -24.05 -2.48 0.42
N GLU A 59 -23.51 -3.36 -0.39
CA GLU A 59 -23.63 -4.80 -0.20
C GLU A 59 -22.56 -5.37 0.72
N TYR A 60 -21.45 -4.65 0.88
CA TYR A 60 -20.27 -5.12 1.60
C TYR A 60 -19.76 -4.06 2.56
N SER A 61 -19.17 -4.51 3.67
CA SER A 61 -18.43 -3.63 4.56
C SER A 61 -17.06 -3.30 3.97
N ALA A 62 -16.41 -2.25 4.48
CA ALA A 62 -15.05 -1.90 4.06
C ALA A 62 -14.08 -3.06 4.27
N HIS A 63 -14.24 -3.82 5.34
CA HIS A 63 -13.45 -4.99 5.63
C HIS A 63 -13.61 -6.08 4.57
N GLU A 64 -14.83 -6.34 4.14
CA GLU A 64 -15.11 -7.29 3.07
C GLU A 64 -14.55 -6.83 1.73
N VAL A 65 -14.64 -5.53 1.42
CA VAL A 65 -14.02 -4.94 0.22
C VAL A 65 -12.51 -5.13 0.26
N LYS A 66 -11.88 -4.90 1.40
CA LYS A 66 -10.44 -5.11 1.56
C LYS A 66 -10.06 -6.56 1.29
N ARG A 67 -10.81 -7.52 1.81
CA ARG A 67 -10.58 -8.94 1.57
C ARG A 67 -10.63 -9.26 0.08
N GLU A 68 -11.66 -8.78 -0.61
CA GLU A 68 -11.81 -8.99 -2.05
C GLU A 68 -10.65 -8.41 -2.82
N CYS A 69 -10.27 -7.17 -2.52
CA CYS A 69 -9.16 -6.50 -3.21
C CYS A 69 -7.84 -7.24 -3.00
N LYS A 70 -7.56 -7.66 -1.79
CA LYS A 70 -6.34 -8.43 -1.49
C LYS A 70 -6.30 -9.73 -2.28
N LEU A 71 -7.40 -10.47 -2.29
CA LEU A 71 -7.45 -11.78 -2.94
C LEU A 71 -7.46 -11.68 -4.46
N VAL A 72 -8.25 -10.77 -5.02
CA VAL A 72 -8.49 -10.70 -6.46
C VAL A 72 -7.40 -9.90 -7.19
N TYR A 73 -6.91 -8.82 -6.58
CA TYR A 73 -5.94 -7.92 -7.21
C TYR A 73 -4.55 -7.99 -6.61
N GLY A 74 -4.43 -8.21 -5.30
CA GLY A 74 -3.14 -8.25 -4.63
C GLY A 74 -2.42 -9.58 -4.80
N VAL A 75 -3.10 -10.68 -4.53
CA VAL A 75 -2.52 -12.02 -4.61
C VAL A 75 -1.96 -12.34 -6.00
N PRO A 76 -2.72 -12.13 -7.11
CA PRO A 76 -2.15 -12.43 -8.44
C PRO A 76 -0.89 -11.63 -8.76
N MET A 77 -0.83 -10.37 -8.34
CA MET A 77 0.34 -9.53 -8.56
C MET A 77 1.57 -10.08 -7.84
N LEU A 78 1.43 -10.40 -6.56
CA LEU A 78 2.55 -10.92 -5.78
C LEU A 78 2.95 -12.33 -6.22
N ARG A 79 2.00 -13.16 -6.62
CA ARG A 79 2.32 -14.48 -7.16
C ARG A 79 3.13 -14.40 -8.45
N ALA A 80 2.86 -13.40 -9.27
CA ALA A 80 3.59 -13.18 -10.52
C ALA A 80 5.00 -12.62 -10.30
N GLU A 81 5.19 -11.82 -9.26
CA GLU A 81 6.41 -11.04 -9.07
C GLU A 81 7.29 -11.49 -7.90
N SER A 82 6.78 -12.32 -7.00
CA SER A 82 7.53 -12.82 -5.86
C SER A 82 7.45 -14.35 -5.80
N GLU A 83 8.58 -15.00 -6.02
CA GLU A 83 8.66 -16.46 -5.95
C GLU A 83 8.40 -16.96 -4.53
N ASP A 84 8.90 -16.26 -3.52
CA ASP A 84 8.66 -16.61 -2.13
C ASP A 84 7.18 -16.52 -1.78
N PHE A 85 6.51 -15.47 -2.20
CA PHE A 85 5.07 -15.31 -1.97
C PHE A 85 4.29 -16.44 -2.67
N ARG A 86 4.60 -16.69 -3.93
CA ARG A 86 3.93 -17.74 -4.70
C ARG A 86 4.08 -19.10 -4.03
N SER A 87 5.29 -19.44 -3.60
CA SER A 87 5.57 -20.70 -2.93
C SER A 87 4.75 -20.87 -1.67
N GLN A 88 4.70 -19.84 -0.82
CA GLN A 88 3.93 -19.88 0.42
C GLN A 88 2.43 -19.92 0.17
N TYR A 89 1.94 -19.07 -0.70
CA TYR A 89 0.51 -19.00 -1.00
C TYR A 89 0.00 -20.29 -1.64
N ASP A 90 0.72 -20.78 -2.65
CA ASP A 90 0.33 -22.02 -3.35
C ASP A 90 0.41 -23.24 -2.43
N GLY A 91 1.38 -23.27 -1.52
CA GLY A 91 1.53 -24.36 -0.56
C GLY A 91 0.52 -24.36 0.57
N LEU A 92 0.08 -23.19 1.01
CA LEU A 92 -0.78 -23.05 2.20
C LEU A 92 -2.24 -22.79 1.89
N ILE A 93 -2.56 -22.12 0.79
CA ILE A 93 -3.91 -21.58 0.56
C ILE A 93 -4.53 -22.00 -0.76
N LYS A 94 -3.79 -21.92 -1.87
CA LYS A 94 -4.34 -21.93 -3.23
C LYS A 94 -5.36 -23.05 -3.49
N ASP A 95 -5.00 -24.29 -3.24
CA ASP A 95 -5.83 -25.45 -3.58
C ASP A 95 -6.49 -26.10 -2.35
N ARG A 96 -6.38 -25.48 -1.18
CA ARG A 96 -6.84 -26.05 0.08
C ARG A 96 -8.14 -25.47 0.60
N PHE A 97 -8.52 -24.28 0.09
CA PHE A 97 -9.65 -23.52 0.59
C PHE A 97 -10.55 -23.09 -0.54
N SER A 98 -11.84 -23.00 -0.23
CA SER A 98 -12.84 -22.41 -1.14
C SER A 98 -12.59 -20.90 -1.27
N TYR A 99 -13.25 -20.28 -2.25
CA TYR A 99 -13.17 -18.83 -2.43
C TYR A 99 -13.60 -18.08 -1.16
N GLU A 100 -14.70 -18.50 -0.54
CA GLU A 100 -15.18 -17.88 0.69
C GLU A 100 -14.17 -18.01 1.84
N GLU A 101 -13.56 -19.17 1.95
CA GLU A 101 -12.52 -19.39 2.96
C GLU A 101 -11.27 -18.55 2.69
N LYS A 102 -10.90 -18.42 1.40
CA LYS A 102 -9.76 -17.58 1.02
C LYS A 102 -10.00 -16.12 1.37
N LEU A 103 -11.22 -15.62 1.19
CA LEU A 103 -11.56 -14.26 1.59
C LEU A 103 -11.33 -14.06 3.10
N GLN A 104 -11.74 -15.02 3.91
CA GLN A 104 -11.52 -14.95 5.35
C GLN A 104 -10.03 -15.03 5.71
N MET A 105 -9.27 -15.85 4.99
CA MET A 105 -7.82 -15.99 5.22
C MET A 105 -7.06 -14.69 4.91
N MET A 106 -7.63 -13.80 4.12
CA MET A 106 -7.00 -12.51 3.83
C MET A 106 -6.84 -11.61 5.05
N ASP A 107 -7.57 -11.87 6.13
CA ASP A 107 -7.38 -11.13 7.38
C ASP A 107 -6.04 -11.47 8.05
N PHE A 108 -5.51 -12.63 7.79
CA PHE A 108 -4.33 -13.16 8.46
C PHE A 108 -3.13 -13.29 7.53
N PHE A 109 -3.36 -13.51 6.25
CA PHE A 109 -2.26 -13.70 5.30
C PHE A 109 -1.78 -12.35 4.77
N PRO A 110 -0.47 -12.04 4.92
CA PRO A 110 0.05 -10.75 4.48
C PRO A 110 0.09 -10.67 2.96
N VAL A 111 -0.45 -9.58 2.42
CA VAL A 111 -0.48 -9.31 0.98
C VAL A 111 0.02 -7.88 0.72
N THR A 112 -0.82 -6.89 1.03
CA THR A 112 -0.48 -5.49 0.76
C THR A 112 0.71 -5.00 1.58
N SER A 113 0.90 -5.53 2.79
CA SER A 113 2.05 -5.18 3.62
C SER A 113 3.39 -5.65 3.05
N LEU A 114 3.37 -6.60 2.11
CA LEU A 114 4.57 -7.10 1.44
C LEU A 114 4.91 -6.35 0.15
N MET A 115 4.02 -5.48 -0.30
CA MET A 115 4.19 -4.77 -1.56
C MET A 115 5.21 -3.65 -1.45
N THR A 116 6.01 -3.48 -2.51
CA THR A 116 6.82 -2.29 -2.69
C THR A 116 5.92 -1.10 -3.03
N THR A 117 6.48 0.10 -3.02
CA THR A 117 5.76 1.31 -3.42
C THR A 117 5.24 1.20 -4.85
N ASP A 118 6.04 0.66 -5.76
CA ASP A 118 5.64 0.46 -7.16
C ASP A 118 4.49 -0.56 -7.27
N GLN A 119 4.60 -1.67 -6.57
CA GLN A 119 3.54 -2.69 -6.54
C GLN A 119 2.25 -2.13 -5.95
N THR A 120 2.35 -1.32 -4.90
CA THR A 120 1.18 -0.68 -4.30
C THR A 120 0.51 0.28 -5.28
N SER A 121 1.28 1.07 -6.02
CA SER A 121 0.73 1.96 -7.06
C SER A 121 -0.05 1.17 -8.11
N ARG A 122 0.53 0.08 -8.59
CA ARG A 122 -0.14 -0.76 -9.60
C ARG A 122 -1.36 -1.50 -9.03
N TYR A 123 -1.29 -1.90 -7.77
CA TYR A 123 -2.43 -2.48 -7.08
C TYR A 123 -3.61 -1.49 -6.98
N LEU A 124 -3.32 -0.26 -6.57
CA LEU A 124 -4.34 0.80 -6.48
C LEU A 124 -4.94 1.12 -7.85
N ASP A 125 -4.13 1.16 -8.90
CA ASP A 125 -4.62 1.36 -10.26
C ASP A 125 -5.58 0.25 -10.69
N LYS A 126 -5.28 -0.99 -10.34
CA LYS A 126 -6.16 -2.13 -10.65
C LYS A 126 -7.47 -2.05 -9.88
N VAL A 127 -7.43 -1.67 -8.62
CA VAL A 127 -8.62 -1.48 -7.80
C VAL A 127 -9.48 -0.37 -8.40
N GLN A 128 -8.88 0.76 -8.72
CA GLN A 128 -9.57 1.90 -9.32
C GLN A 128 -10.26 1.50 -10.63
N GLU A 129 -9.54 0.83 -11.53
CA GLU A 129 -10.07 0.39 -12.81
C GLU A 129 -11.20 -0.62 -12.66
N ALA A 130 -11.02 -1.61 -11.80
CA ALA A 130 -12.00 -2.67 -11.60
C ALA A 130 -13.31 -2.14 -11.03
N TYR A 131 -13.25 -1.27 -10.05
CA TYR A 131 -14.45 -0.71 -9.43
C TYR A 131 -15.10 0.39 -10.28
N ALA A 132 -14.34 1.08 -11.13
CA ALA A 132 -14.91 2.00 -12.12
C ALA A 132 -15.87 1.26 -13.06
N LYS A 133 -15.53 0.04 -13.43
CA LYS A 133 -16.41 -0.82 -14.26
C LYS A 133 -17.71 -1.21 -13.54
N ARG A 134 -17.71 -1.12 -12.22
CA ARG A 134 -18.89 -1.39 -11.39
C ARG A 134 -19.63 -0.11 -10.99
N GLY A 135 -19.25 1.01 -11.58
CA GLY A 135 -19.89 2.30 -11.35
C GLY A 135 -19.36 3.09 -10.16
N VAL A 136 -18.27 2.66 -9.55
CA VAL A 136 -17.65 3.36 -8.42
C VAL A 136 -16.44 4.14 -8.92
N ILE A 137 -16.49 5.45 -8.86
CA ILE A 137 -15.39 6.31 -9.30
C ILE A 137 -14.53 6.69 -8.10
N LEU A 138 -13.30 6.17 -8.10
CA LEU A 138 -12.32 6.44 -7.05
C LEU A 138 -11.31 7.46 -7.56
N GLU A 139 -11.04 8.49 -6.78
CA GLU A 139 -10.15 9.56 -7.18
C GLU A 139 -8.97 9.68 -6.20
N TYR A 140 -7.80 9.99 -6.75
CA TYR A 140 -6.66 10.33 -5.93
C TYR A 140 -6.88 11.69 -5.30
N PRO A 141 -6.59 11.88 -4.00
CA PRO A 141 -6.67 13.19 -3.38
C PRO A 141 -5.62 14.12 -3.98
N GLN A 142 -6.00 15.37 -4.13
CA GLN A 142 -5.10 16.41 -4.65
C GLN A 142 -4.23 17.02 -3.55
#